data_625552b390b0a6f5b70c60b43597edeb
#
_entry.id   625552b390b0a6f5b70c60b43597edeb
#
_cell.length_a   1.000
_cell.length_b   1.000
_cell.length_c   1.000
_cell.angle_alpha   90.00
_cell.angle_beta   90.00
_cell.angle_gamma   90.00
#
_symmetry.space_group_name_H-M   'P 1'
#
loop_
_entity.id
_entity.type
_entity.pdbx_description
1 polymer ?
#
loop_
_entity_poly.entity_id
_entity_poly.type
_entity_poly.pdbx_seq_one_letter_code
_entity_poly.pdbx_strand_id
1 'polypeptide(L)'
;LPPIRGVILSHDHYDHLDRAAIKALVPLVELFLAPLGVGDRLLAWGVPPGKVRQLDWWQDIEAGGLRLTATPAQHFSGRGLHDGNRTLWCSWVIESAELKLFFSGDSGYFDGFAEIGRRYGPFDLTMLETGAYNEHWPYVHMHPQQTLQAHRDLGGRWLLPIHNGTFDLAMHAWYEPFERILELATEHGVRVSTPMMGERIDLQAPHAGRRWWREVVDSETQVQGYGCC
;
A
#
# COMPACT_ATOMS: atom_id res chain seq x y z
N LEU A 1 -2.88 -6.47 19.49
CA LEU A 1 -3.85 -6.34 18.37
C LEU A 1 -5.14 -7.04 18.74
N PRO A 2 -6.31 -6.53 18.31
CA PRO A 2 -7.59 -7.23 18.43
C PRO A 2 -7.63 -8.46 17.48
N PRO A 3 -8.65 -9.33 17.59
CA PRO A 3 -8.91 -10.35 16.58
C PRO A 3 -9.05 -9.72 15.19
N ILE A 4 -8.41 -10.31 14.20
CA ILE A 4 -8.34 -9.79 12.82
C ILE A 4 -9.10 -10.73 11.90
N ARG A 5 -10.11 -10.23 11.20
CA ARG A 5 -10.91 -11.02 10.25
C ARG A 5 -10.12 -11.45 9.02
N GLY A 6 -9.31 -10.55 8.49
CA GLY A 6 -8.53 -10.84 7.31
C GLY A 6 -7.26 -10.01 7.22
N VAL A 7 -6.23 -10.59 6.60
CA VAL A 7 -5.02 -9.92 6.16
C VAL A 7 -4.92 -10.07 4.67
N ILE A 8 -4.82 -8.97 3.93
CA ILE A 8 -4.54 -8.95 2.50
C ILE A 8 -3.05 -8.72 2.29
N LEU A 9 -2.46 -9.43 1.35
CA LEU A 9 -1.04 -9.33 0.97
C LEU A 9 -0.97 -8.93 -0.50
N SER A 10 -0.10 -7.98 -0.83
CA SER A 10 0.09 -7.54 -2.22
C SER A 10 1.10 -8.40 -2.97
N HIS A 11 2.22 -8.73 -2.36
CA HIS A 11 3.32 -9.51 -2.95
C HIS A 11 4.28 -10.03 -1.87
N ASP A 12 5.39 -10.65 -2.27
CA ASP A 12 6.25 -11.40 -1.36
C ASP A 12 7.57 -10.71 -0.98
N HIS A 13 7.80 -9.44 -1.30
CA HIS A 13 8.99 -8.71 -0.87
C HIS A 13 9.11 -8.66 0.66
N TYR A 14 10.31 -8.48 1.18
CA TYR A 14 10.60 -8.58 2.62
C TYR A 14 9.91 -7.52 3.47
N ASP A 15 9.72 -6.33 2.94
CA ASP A 15 9.04 -5.19 3.58
C ASP A 15 7.50 -5.31 3.56
N HIS A 16 6.94 -6.21 2.73
CA HIS A 16 5.51 -6.49 2.62
C HIS A 16 5.10 -7.84 3.23
N LEU A 17 6.03 -8.79 3.30
CA LEU A 17 5.77 -10.12 3.79
C LEU A 17 6.88 -10.58 4.75
N ASP A 18 6.78 -10.17 6.00
CA ASP A 18 7.72 -10.57 7.06
C ASP A 18 7.28 -11.88 7.72
N ARG A 19 8.20 -12.87 7.77
CA ARG A 19 7.92 -14.20 8.32
C ARG A 19 7.61 -14.17 9.82
N ALA A 20 8.28 -13.29 10.57
CA ALA A 20 8.08 -13.21 12.01
C ALA A 20 6.73 -12.58 12.34
N ALA A 21 6.37 -11.51 11.60
CA ALA A 21 5.06 -10.87 11.70
C ALA A 21 3.94 -11.85 11.34
N ILE A 22 4.07 -12.60 10.24
CA ILE A 22 3.05 -13.62 9.88
C ILE A 22 2.87 -14.63 11.00
N LYS A 23 3.95 -15.19 11.55
CA LYS A 23 3.86 -16.15 12.66
C LYS A 23 3.16 -15.57 13.90
N ALA A 24 3.43 -14.32 14.23
CA ALA A 24 2.78 -13.63 15.34
C ALA A 24 1.28 -13.37 15.07
N LEU A 25 0.91 -13.16 13.80
CA LEU A 25 -0.46 -12.89 13.38
C LEU A 25 -1.34 -14.16 13.27
N VAL A 26 -0.77 -15.33 13.01
CA VAL A 26 -1.54 -16.59 12.80
C VAL A 26 -2.61 -16.85 13.87
N PRO A 27 -2.34 -16.70 15.19
CA PRO A 27 -3.36 -16.94 16.20
C PRO A 27 -4.47 -15.89 16.25
N LEU A 28 -4.25 -14.69 15.68
CA LEU A 28 -5.16 -13.56 15.74
C LEU A 28 -6.00 -13.40 14.46
N VAL A 29 -5.55 -13.99 13.33
CA VAL A 29 -6.11 -13.81 11.99
C VAL A 29 -7.00 -14.99 11.63
N GLU A 30 -8.20 -14.71 11.12
CA GLU A 30 -9.11 -15.73 10.62
C GLU A 30 -8.73 -16.16 9.20
N LEU A 31 -8.32 -15.22 8.33
CA LEU A 31 -8.07 -15.45 6.90
C LEU A 31 -6.91 -14.61 6.38
N PHE A 32 -6.02 -15.24 5.62
CA PHE A 32 -4.99 -14.58 4.81
C PHE A 32 -5.38 -14.67 3.33
N LEU A 33 -5.40 -13.53 2.66
CA LEU A 33 -5.68 -13.39 1.24
C LEU A 33 -4.41 -12.94 0.53
N ALA A 34 -4.00 -13.65 -0.49
CA ALA A 34 -2.74 -13.40 -1.16
C ALA A 34 -2.85 -13.68 -2.67
N PRO A 35 -2.00 -13.10 -3.51
CA PRO A 35 -1.90 -13.50 -4.91
C PRO A 35 -1.27 -14.90 -5.02
N LEU A 36 -1.43 -15.51 -6.20
CA LEU A 36 -0.95 -16.87 -6.49
C LEU A 36 0.54 -17.05 -6.15
N GLY A 37 0.86 -18.14 -5.47
CA GLY A 37 2.21 -18.50 -5.04
C GLY A 37 2.65 -17.85 -3.71
N VAL A 38 2.13 -16.69 -3.36
CA VAL A 38 2.43 -16.05 -2.05
C VAL A 38 1.82 -16.85 -0.91
N GLY A 39 0.62 -17.40 -1.10
CA GLY A 39 -0.01 -18.29 -0.12
C GLY A 39 0.80 -19.56 0.15
N ASP A 40 1.54 -20.08 -0.83
CA ASP A 40 2.41 -21.26 -0.64
C ASP A 40 3.54 -20.94 0.34
N ARG A 41 4.06 -19.71 0.36
CA ARG A 41 5.02 -19.27 1.37
C ARG A 41 4.42 -19.27 2.76
N LEU A 42 3.16 -18.82 2.89
CA LEU A 42 2.43 -18.85 4.17
C LEU A 42 2.28 -20.28 4.68
N LEU A 43 1.89 -21.21 3.80
CA LEU A 43 1.76 -22.64 4.13
C LEU A 43 3.11 -23.22 4.56
N ALA A 44 4.18 -22.91 3.83
CA ALA A 44 5.54 -23.35 4.18
C ALA A 44 6.04 -22.78 5.53
N TRP A 45 5.48 -21.64 5.98
CA TRP A 45 5.79 -21.06 7.28
C TRP A 45 4.90 -21.54 8.43
N GLY A 46 3.93 -22.44 8.11
CA GLY A 46 3.08 -23.11 9.09
C GLY A 46 1.73 -22.43 9.30
N VAL A 47 1.30 -21.55 8.41
CA VAL A 47 -0.08 -21.04 8.42
C VAL A 47 -1.03 -22.20 8.06
N PRO A 48 -2.09 -22.46 8.84
CA PRO A 48 -3.03 -23.52 8.54
C PRO A 48 -3.69 -23.35 7.16
N PRO A 49 -3.80 -24.41 6.34
CA PRO A 49 -4.36 -24.31 4.99
C PRO A 49 -5.77 -23.73 4.94
N GLY A 50 -6.58 -23.99 5.96
CA GLY A 50 -7.94 -23.43 6.07
C GLY A 50 -7.99 -21.91 6.18
N LYS A 51 -6.87 -21.27 6.58
CA LYS A 51 -6.76 -19.82 6.72
C LYS A 51 -6.16 -19.11 5.50
N VAL A 52 -5.78 -19.83 4.44
CA VAL A 52 -5.12 -19.23 3.26
C VAL A 52 -6.04 -19.33 2.04
N ARG A 53 -6.17 -18.23 1.33
CA ARG A 53 -6.81 -18.17 0.00
C ARG A 53 -5.89 -17.42 -0.93
N GLN A 54 -5.72 -17.96 -2.14
CA GLN A 54 -4.92 -17.38 -3.19
C GLN A 54 -5.83 -16.97 -4.35
N LEU A 55 -5.61 -15.79 -4.91
CA LEU A 55 -6.36 -15.25 -6.03
C LEU A 55 -5.42 -14.89 -7.18
N ASP A 56 -5.92 -15.10 -8.39
CA ASP A 56 -5.36 -14.51 -9.60
C ASP A 56 -5.93 -13.11 -9.83
N TRP A 57 -5.35 -12.34 -10.72
CA TRP A 57 -5.90 -11.04 -11.13
C TRP A 57 -7.35 -11.19 -11.59
N TRP A 58 -8.18 -10.25 -11.18
CA TRP A 58 -9.61 -10.15 -11.45
C TRP A 58 -10.48 -11.20 -10.75
N GLN A 59 -9.89 -12.06 -9.92
CA GLN A 59 -10.64 -12.93 -9.04
C GLN A 59 -11.02 -12.20 -7.75
N ASP A 60 -12.19 -12.52 -7.24
CA ASP A 60 -12.73 -11.96 -6.01
C ASP A 60 -13.17 -13.04 -5.02
N ILE A 61 -13.31 -12.62 -3.76
CA ILE A 61 -13.85 -13.41 -2.67
C ILE A 61 -14.67 -12.53 -1.74
N GLU A 62 -15.74 -13.09 -1.22
CA GLU A 62 -16.49 -12.47 -0.11
C GLU A 62 -15.97 -12.99 1.22
N ALA A 63 -15.55 -12.09 2.11
CA ALA A 63 -15.06 -12.41 3.44
C ALA A 63 -15.37 -11.28 4.43
N GLY A 64 -15.93 -11.62 5.59
CA GLY A 64 -16.21 -10.66 6.65
C GLY A 64 -17.15 -9.51 6.28
N GLY A 65 -18.04 -9.71 5.31
CA GLY A 65 -18.96 -8.69 4.81
C GLY A 65 -18.31 -7.73 3.78
N LEU A 66 -17.11 -8.04 3.32
CA LEU A 66 -16.39 -7.31 2.27
C LEU A 66 -16.24 -8.18 1.03
N ARG A 67 -16.32 -7.57 -0.14
CA ARG A 67 -15.84 -8.14 -1.40
C ARG A 67 -14.42 -7.66 -1.64
N LEU A 68 -13.50 -8.59 -1.85
CA LEU A 68 -12.08 -8.34 -2.01
C LEU A 68 -11.65 -8.88 -3.37
N THR A 69 -11.26 -8.00 -4.29
CA THR A 69 -10.83 -8.36 -5.64
C THR A 69 -9.35 -8.10 -5.80
N ALA A 70 -8.58 -9.12 -6.20
CA ALA A 70 -7.20 -8.94 -6.61
C ALA A 70 -7.17 -8.32 -8.01
N THR A 71 -6.41 -7.25 -8.19
CA THR A 71 -6.29 -6.55 -9.47
C THR A 71 -4.82 -6.44 -9.90
N PRO A 72 -4.53 -6.26 -11.20
CA PRO A 72 -3.16 -6.10 -11.68
C PRO A 72 -2.42 -4.93 -11.01
N ALA A 73 -1.12 -5.09 -10.88
CA ALA A 73 -0.16 -4.05 -10.52
C ALA A 73 1.07 -4.16 -11.43
N GLN A 74 1.80 -3.08 -11.62
CA GLN A 74 3.06 -3.09 -12.36
C GLN A 74 4.22 -3.19 -11.38
N HIS A 75 4.57 -4.41 -11.02
CA HIS A 75 5.64 -4.69 -10.07
C HIS A 75 6.33 -6.01 -10.42
N PHE A 76 7.01 -6.61 -9.47
CA PHE A 76 7.67 -7.91 -9.57
C PHE A 76 7.65 -8.60 -8.21
N SER A 77 8.07 -9.87 -8.18
CA SER A 77 8.18 -10.64 -6.95
C SER A 77 9.54 -11.32 -6.83
N GLY A 78 9.87 -11.76 -5.63
CA GLY A 78 11.08 -12.51 -5.32
C GLY A 78 11.67 -12.17 -3.95
N ARG A 79 12.32 -13.18 -3.33
CA ARG A 79 12.96 -13.07 -2.02
C ARG A 79 14.39 -13.57 -2.02
N GLY A 80 14.87 -14.10 -3.12
CA GLY A 80 16.20 -14.67 -3.26
C GLY A 80 16.74 -14.56 -4.69
N LEU A 81 17.89 -15.17 -4.94
CA LEU A 81 18.59 -15.05 -6.22
C LEU A 81 17.93 -15.81 -7.37
N HIS A 82 17.03 -16.76 -7.08
CA HIS A 82 16.51 -17.71 -8.07
C HIS A 82 14.99 -17.83 -8.11
N ASP A 83 14.27 -16.94 -7.41
CA ASP A 83 12.81 -16.99 -7.31
C ASP A 83 12.09 -15.74 -7.85
N GLY A 84 12.80 -14.93 -8.64
CA GLY A 84 12.22 -13.76 -9.30
C GLY A 84 10.99 -14.12 -10.13
N ASN A 85 9.89 -13.41 -9.92
CA ASN A 85 8.59 -13.57 -10.60
C ASN A 85 7.97 -14.98 -10.51
N ARG A 86 8.28 -15.74 -9.45
CA ARG A 86 7.67 -17.07 -9.23
C ARG A 86 6.37 -17.00 -8.43
N THR A 87 6.05 -15.88 -7.85
CA THR A 87 4.78 -15.59 -7.24
C THR A 87 4.12 -14.43 -7.98
N LEU A 88 2.80 -14.35 -7.93
CA LEU A 88 2.08 -13.20 -8.47
C LEU A 88 2.16 -12.04 -7.47
N TRP A 89 1.86 -10.83 -7.93
CA TRP A 89 1.65 -9.60 -7.16
C TRP A 89 0.34 -8.96 -7.56
N CYS A 90 -0.26 -8.17 -6.69
CA CYS A 90 -1.56 -7.55 -6.98
C CYS A 90 -1.79 -6.27 -6.16
N SER A 91 -2.69 -5.44 -6.68
CA SER A 91 -3.42 -4.44 -5.91
C SER A 91 -4.76 -5.03 -5.45
N TRP A 92 -5.47 -4.34 -4.56
CA TRP A 92 -6.74 -4.80 -4.03
C TRP A 92 -7.85 -3.76 -4.15
N VAL A 93 -8.98 -4.18 -4.69
CA VAL A 93 -10.25 -3.48 -4.53
C VAL A 93 -10.97 -4.06 -3.31
N ILE A 94 -11.41 -3.20 -2.41
CA ILE A 94 -12.08 -3.56 -1.15
C ILE A 94 -13.43 -2.86 -1.14
N GLU A 95 -14.50 -3.63 -1.22
CA GLU A 95 -15.87 -3.13 -1.29
C GLU A 95 -16.69 -3.59 -0.09
N SER A 96 -17.37 -2.65 0.53
CA SER A 96 -18.46 -2.91 1.48
C SER A 96 -19.79 -2.41 0.89
N ALA A 97 -20.88 -2.53 1.63
CA ALA A 97 -22.17 -1.96 1.24
C ALA A 97 -22.14 -0.41 1.14
N GLU A 98 -21.20 0.25 1.82
CA GLU A 98 -21.17 1.71 1.98
C GLU A 98 -19.92 2.36 1.38
N LEU A 99 -18.80 1.64 1.28
CA LEU A 99 -17.49 2.19 0.93
C LEU A 99 -16.76 1.32 -0.07
N LYS A 100 -16.04 1.98 -0.97
CA LYS A 100 -15.09 1.37 -1.91
C LYS A 100 -13.70 1.93 -1.69
N LEU A 101 -12.75 1.04 -1.42
CA LEU A 101 -11.36 1.38 -1.18
C LEU A 101 -10.47 0.71 -2.22
N PHE A 102 -9.38 1.35 -2.56
CA PHE A 102 -8.33 0.77 -3.39
C PHE A 102 -7.00 0.79 -2.64
N PHE A 103 -6.30 -0.33 -2.63
CA PHE A 103 -4.95 -0.47 -2.08
C PHE A 103 -4.01 -0.94 -3.18
N SER A 104 -3.01 -0.11 -3.53
CA SER A 104 -2.12 -0.41 -4.65
C SER A 104 -1.15 -1.56 -4.38
N GLY A 105 -0.77 -1.82 -3.12
CA GLY A 105 0.51 -2.46 -2.86
C GLY A 105 1.63 -1.63 -3.50
N ASP A 106 2.69 -2.27 -3.98
CA ASP A 106 3.72 -1.62 -4.77
C ASP A 106 3.40 -1.72 -6.25
N SER A 107 3.58 -0.60 -6.96
CA SER A 107 3.33 -0.53 -8.39
C SER A 107 4.02 0.68 -9.02
N GLY A 108 4.65 0.50 -10.17
CA GLY A 108 4.85 1.59 -11.10
C GLY A 108 3.51 2.04 -11.71
N TYR A 109 3.51 3.21 -12.35
CA TYR A 109 2.32 3.67 -13.08
C TYR A 109 2.13 2.87 -14.38
N PHE A 110 0.88 2.46 -14.65
CA PHE A 110 0.46 1.75 -15.86
C PHE A 110 -1.03 1.99 -16.18
N ASP A 111 -1.42 1.72 -17.42
CA ASP A 111 -2.79 1.97 -17.90
C ASP A 111 -3.88 1.13 -17.19
N GLY A 112 -3.47 0.10 -16.46
CA GLY A 112 -4.36 -0.72 -15.66
C GLY A 112 -5.12 0.04 -14.57
N PHE A 113 -4.58 1.18 -14.07
CA PHE A 113 -5.31 2.01 -13.11
C PHE A 113 -6.60 2.57 -13.73
N ALA A 114 -6.56 3.00 -14.99
CA ALA A 114 -7.75 3.46 -15.71
C ALA A 114 -8.74 2.32 -15.96
N GLU A 115 -8.26 1.11 -16.23
CA GLU A 115 -9.12 -0.07 -16.38
C GLU A 115 -9.80 -0.45 -15.05
N ILE A 116 -9.06 -0.44 -13.95
CA ILE A 116 -9.59 -0.71 -12.59
C ILE A 116 -10.62 0.36 -12.22
N GLY A 117 -10.32 1.64 -12.47
CA GLY A 117 -11.25 2.75 -12.24
C GLY A 117 -12.56 2.61 -13.02
N ARG A 118 -12.47 2.19 -14.28
CA ARG A 118 -13.65 1.95 -15.13
C ARG A 118 -14.48 0.77 -14.65
N ARG A 119 -13.87 -0.30 -14.11
CA ARG A 119 -14.57 -1.51 -13.66
C ARG A 119 -15.18 -1.36 -12.27
N TYR A 120 -14.46 -0.73 -11.35
CA TYR A 120 -14.80 -0.73 -9.92
C TYR A 120 -15.01 0.65 -9.32
N GLY A 121 -14.46 1.70 -9.93
CA GLY A 121 -14.58 3.08 -9.42
C GLY A 121 -16.01 3.65 -9.47
N PRO A 122 -16.23 4.83 -8.93
CA PRO A 122 -15.25 5.62 -8.20
C PRO A 122 -14.94 5.05 -6.81
N PHE A 123 -13.76 5.39 -6.26
CA PHE A 123 -13.33 4.97 -4.94
C PHE A 123 -13.44 6.11 -3.91
N ASP A 124 -13.91 5.81 -2.71
CA ASP A 124 -13.96 6.77 -1.60
C ASP A 124 -12.55 7.10 -1.09
N LEU A 125 -11.66 6.09 -1.04
CA LEU A 125 -10.27 6.25 -0.68
C LEU A 125 -9.39 5.39 -1.59
N THR A 126 -8.33 5.98 -2.14
CA THR A 126 -7.23 5.27 -2.79
C THR A 126 -5.99 5.33 -1.90
N MET A 127 -5.49 4.19 -1.49
CA MET A 127 -4.22 4.04 -0.78
C MET A 127 -3.17 3.69 -1.83
N LEU A 128 -2.38 4.70 -2.24
CA LEU A 128 -1.43 4.57 -3.34
C LEU A 128 0.01 4.73 -2.85
N GLU A 129 0.87 3.84 -3.30
CA GLU A 129 2.29 3.96 -3.03
C GLU A 129 2.82 5.31 -3.55
N THR A 130 3.66 5.95 -2.74
CA THR A 130 4.21 7.27 -2.99
C THR A 130 5.56 7.38 -2.29
N GLY A 131 6.41 6.40 -2.49
CA GLY A 131 7.75 6.36 -1.91
C GLY A 131 8.62 5.41 -2.72
N ALA A 132 9.88 5.32 -2.37
CA ALA A 132 10.83 4.43 -3.02
C ALA A 132 11.03 4.65 -4.54
N TYR A 133 10.54 5.76 -5.10
CA TYR A 133 10.71 6.09 -6.52
C TYR A 133 12.15 6.55 -6.83
N ASN A 134 12.59 6.26 -8.06
CA ASN A 134 13.89 6.75 -8.55
C ASN A 134 13.92 6.68 -10.08
N GLU A 135 14.73 7.54 -10.70
CA GLU A 135 14.93 7.56 -12.16
C GLU A 135 15.55 6.26 -12.69
N HIS A 136 16.29 5.52 -11.85
CA HIS A 136 16.93 4.26 -12.23
C HIS A 136 15.96 3.08 -12.30
N TRP A 137 14.76 3.19 -11.68
CA TRP A 137 13.70 2.16 -11.74
C TRP A 137 12.30 2.75 -11.97
N PRO A 138 12.10 3.46 -13.09
CA PRO A 138 10.91 4.29 -13.35
C PRO A 138 9.60 3.49 -13.47
N TYR A 139 9.66 2.17 -13.58
CA TYR A 139 8.51 1.30 -13.77
C TYR A 139 8.15 0.48 -12.53
N VAL A 140 8.87 0.65 -11.43
CA VAL A 140 8.72 -0.20 -10.23
C VAL A 140 7.94 0.52 -9.14
N HIS A 141 8.18 1.82 -9.00
CA HIS A 141 7.54 2.69 -8.02
C HIS A 141 7.09 3.98 -8.69
N MET A 142 5.93 4.50 -8.28
CA MET A 142 5.36 5.72 -8.83
C MET A 142 6.06 6.97 -8.31
N HIS A 143 6.46 7.87 -9.21
CA HIS A 143 6.75 9.25 -8.84
C HIS A 143 5.46 9.96 -8.37
N PRO A 144 5.53 11.00 -7.53
CA PRO A 144 4.34 11.69 -7.00
C PRO A 144 3.34 12.16 -8.06
N GLN A 145 3.82 12.59 -9.24
CA GLN A 145 2.96 12.95 -10.38
C GLN A 145 2.17 11.74 -10.90
N GLN A 146 2.83 10.59 -10.95
CA GLN A 146 2.21 9.33 -11.39
C GLN A 146 1.20 8.80 -10.37
N THR A 147 1.49 8.94 -9.06
CA THR A 147 0.54 8.63 -7.99
C THR A 147 -0.72 9.47 -8.11
N LEU A 148 -0.57 10.77 -8.39
CA LEU A 148 -1.71 11.66 -8.60
C LEU A 148 -2.52 11.28 -9.85
N GLN A 149 -1.84 10.88 -10.93
CA GLN A 149 -2.50 10.41 -12.16
C GLN A 149 -3.25 9.11 -11.89
N ALA A 150 -2.63 8.12 -11.23
CA ALA A 150 -3.29 6.87 -10.84
C ALA A 150 -4.53 7.11 -9.97
N HIS A 151 -4.46 8.05 -9.02
CA HIS A 151 -5.61 8.45 -8.22
C HIS A 151 -6.79 8.96 -9.07
N ARG A 152 -6.49 9.77 -10.08
CA ARG A 152 -7.51 10.28 -11.02
C ARG A 152 -8.08 9.19 -11.91
N ASP A 153 -7.23 8.32 -12.44
CA ASP A 153 -7.63 7.20 -13.30
C ASP A 153 -8.55 6.23 -12.56
N LEU A 154 -8.30 6.03 -11.28
CA LEU A 154 -9.15 5.25 -10.38
C LEU A 154 -10.47 5.95 -10.02
N GLY A 155 -10.60 7.26 -10.28
CA GLY A 155 -11.74 8.05 -9.83
C GLY A 155 -11.78 8.21 -8.31
N GLY A 156 -10.61 8.34 -7.66
CA GLY A 156 -10.49 8.44 -6.22
C GLY A 156 -11.06 9.75 -5.66
N ARG A 157 -11.74 9.67 -4.53
CA ARG A 157 -12.27 10.84 -3.82
C ARG A 157 -11.27 11.42 -2.84
N TRP A 158 -10.58 10.57 -2.09
CA TRP A 158 -9.47 10.88 -1.20
C TRP A 158 -8.25 10.03 -1.56
N LEU A 159 -7.07 10.64 -1.48
CA LEU A 159 -5.79 9.97 -1.65
C LEU A 159 -5.11 9.82 -0.29
N LEU A 160 -4.71 8.61 0.06
CA LEU A 160 -3.81 8.30 1.18
C LEU A 160 -2.49 7.81 0.59
N PRO A 161 -1.41 8.60 0.64
CA PRO A 161 -0.09 8.14 0.22
C PRO A 161 0.43 7.08 1.21
N ILE A 162 0.84 5.95 0.68
CA ILE A 162 1.40 4.82 1.43
C ILE A 162 2.82 4.50 0.95
N HIS A 163 3.48 3.51 1.56
CA HIS A 163 4.84 3.06 1.22
C HIS A 163 5.90 4.14 1.41
N ASN A 164 5.77 4.94 2.46
CA ASN A 164 6.66 6.05 2.81
C ASN A 164 6.87 6.12 4.33
N GLY A 165 7.92 6.80 4.76
CA GLY A 165 8.19 7.12 6.17
C GLY A 165 8.57 5.94 7.09
N THR A 166 8.82 4.73 6.57
CA THR A 166 9.16 3.54 7.38
C THR A 166 10.54 2.98 7.03
N PHE A 167 10.82 2.78 5.74
CA PHE A 167 12.08 2.23 5.26
C PHE A 167 12.75 3.24 4.34
N ASP A 168 14.08 3.30 4.39
CA ASP A 168 14.90 4.07 3.46
C ASP A 168 15.24 3.17 2.25
N LEU A 169 14.37 3.21 1.24
CA LEU A 169 14.43 2.37 0.04
C LEU A 169 14.83 3.13 -1.22
N ALA A 170 15.04 4.45 -1.14
CA ALA A 170 15.38 5.29 -2.28
C ALA A 170 16.37 6.42 -1.90
N MET A 171 16.81 7.17 -2.89
CA MET A 171 17.84 8.20 -2.69
C MET A 171 17.29 9.59 -2.31
N HIS A 172 15.97 9.75 -2.28
CA HIS A 172 15.33 10.97 -1.81
C HIS A 172 15.21 11.00 -0.28
N ALA A 173 15.05 12.19 0.31
CA ALA A 173 14.77 12.29 1.74
C ALA A 173 13.47 11.57 2.11
N TRP A 174 13.43 10.89 3.26
CA TRP A 174 12.29 10.07 3.67
C TRP A 174 10.95 10.82 3.72
N TYR A 175 10.97 12.12 3.95
CA TYR A 175 9.79 13.00 4.02
C TYR A 175 9.44 13.65 2.66
N GLU A 176 10.30 13.59 1.66
CA GLU A 176 10.08 14.21 0.35
C GLU A 176 8.78 13.75 -0.31
N PRO A 177 8.42 12.44 -0.28
CA PRO A 177 7.17 11.98 -0.86
C PRO A 177 5.94 12.71 -0.33
N PHE A 178 5.88 12.98 0.96
CA PHE A 178 4.78 13.73 1.58
C PHE A 178 4.69 15.18 1.09
N GLU A 179 5.83 15.86 1.02
CA GLU A 179 5.87 17.27 0.56
C GLU A 179 5.44 17.36 -0.90
N ARG A 180 6.02 16.52 -1.75
CA ARG A 180 5.76 16.54 -3.20
C ARG A 180 4.31 16.18 -3.54
N ILE A 181 3.74 15.16 -2.90
CA ILE A 181 2.34 14.79 -3.18
C ILE A 181 1.36 15.87 -2.71
N LEU A 182 1.63 16.56 -1.59
CA LEU A 182 0.78 17.65 -1.12
C LEU A 182 0.86 18.90 -1.98
N GLU A 183 2.05 19.27 -2.50
CA GLU A 183 2.22 20.35 -3.46
C GLU A 183 1.36 20.09 -4.70
N LEU A 184 1.55 18.94 -5.33
CA LEU A 184 0.81 18.54 -6.53
C LEU A 184 -0.71 18.44 -6.28
N ALA A 185 -1.10 17.86 -5.15
CA ALA A 185 -2.51 17.76 -4.79
C ALA A 185 -3.17 19.14 -4.61
N THR A 186 -2.45 20.10 -4.04
CA THR A 186 -2.93 21.49 -3.91
C THR A 186 -3.11 22.14 -5.27
N GLU A 187 -2.12 22.02 -6.16
CA GLU A 187 -2.19 22.57 -7.53
C GLU A 187 -3.35 21.98 -8.33
N HIS A 188 -3.68 20.74 -8.06
CA HIS A 188 -4.65 19.99 -8.84
C HIS A 188 -6.01 19.78 -8.15
N GLY A 189 -6.23 20.35 -6.98
CA GLY A 189 -7.49 20.25 -6.25
C GLY A 189 -7.83 18.86 -5.73
N VAL A 190 -6.82 18.01 -5.48
CA VAL A 190 -6.99 16.65 -4.95
C VAL A 190 -6.97 16.68 -3.43
N ARG A 191 -7.87 15.93 -2.80
CA ARG A 191 -7.91 15.77 -1.34
C ARG A 191 -6.97 14.66 -0.90
N VAL A 192 -5.99 15.00 -0.08
CA VAL A 192 -4.99 14.07 0.46
C VAL A 192 -5.15 13.96 1.96
N SER A 193 -5.11 12.74 2.48
CA SER A 193 -5.07 12.45 3.91
C SER A 193 -3.67 11.94 4.27
N THR A 194 -3.03 12.60 5.26
CA THR A 194 -1.68 12.25 5.73
C THR A 194 -1.70 12.05 7.26
N PRO A 195 -2.37 11.00 7.74
CA PRO A 195 -2.40 10.70 9.17
C PRO A 195 -0.99 10.38 9.67
N MET A 196 -0.72 10.70 10.93
CA MET A 196 0.49 10.22 11.59
C MET A 196 0.43 8.70 11.77
N MET A 197 1.57 8.03 11.80
CA MET A 197 1.65 6.59 12.03
C MET A 197 0.90 6.20 13.32
N GLY A 198 -0.11 5.32 13.18
CA GLY A 198 -1.01 4.92 14.27
C GLY A 198 -2.23 5.82 14.50
N GLU A 199 -2.35 6.94 13.79
CA GLU A 199 -3.53 7.80 13.86
C GLU A 199 -4.73 7.14 13.19
N ARG A 200 -5.90 7.27 13.82
CA ARG A 200 -7.16 6.73 13.27
C ARG A 200 -7.75 7.65 12.22
N ILE A 201 -8.11 7.08 11.08
CA ILE A 201 -8.88 7.77 10.04
C ILE A 201 -10.33 7.26 10.09
N ASP A 202 -11.28 8.18 10.07
CA ASP A 202 -12.67 7.87 9.77
C ASP A 202 -12.85 7.83 8.25
N LEU A 203 -13.13 6.66 7.70
CA LEU A 203 -13.29 6.48 6.25
C LEU A 203 -14.54 7.15 5.68
N GLN A 204 -15.55 7.44 6.50
CA GLN A 204 -16.74 8.19 6.09
C GLN A 204 -16.47 9.69 6.05
N ALA A 205 -15.53 10.17 6.86
CA ALA A 205 -15.14 11.57 6.96
C ALA A 205 -13.61 11.73 7.06
N PRO A 206 -12.84 11.31 6.01
CA PRO A 206 -11.40 11.47 6.03
C PRO A 206 -11.01 12.94 6.19
N HIS A 207 -9.93 13.18 6.90
CA HIS A 207 -9.38 14.52 7.09
C HIS A 207 -7.97 14.64 6.49
N ALA A 208 -7.55 15.85 6.17
CA ALA A 208 -6.26 16.10 5.52
C ALA A 208 -5.05 15.68 6.38
N GLY A 209 -5.22 15.56 7.68
CA GLY A 209 -4.11 15.32 8.59
C GLY A 209 -3.26 16.57 8.83
N ARG A 210 -2.18 16.40 9.58
CA ARG A 210 -1.16 17.42 9.82
C ARG A 210 0.14 17.01 9.16
N ARG A 211 1.04 17.99 8.94
CA ARG A 211 2.38 17.71 8.39
C ARG A 211 3.33 17.25 9.49
N TRP A 212 3.01 16.16 10.17
CA TRP A 212 3.70 15.60 11.33
C TRP A 212 5.18 15.30 11.06
N TRP A 213 5.55 14.94 9.85
CA TRP A 213 6.95 14.66 9.46
C TRP A 213 7.86 15.88 9.62
N ARG A 214 7.35 17.11 9.50
CA ARG A 214 8.13 18.33 9.71
C ARG A 214 8.57 18.47 11.16
N GLU A 215 7.70 18.13 12.11
CA GLU A 215 8.04 18.14 13.54
C GLU A 215 9.17 17.13 13.84
N VAL A 216 9.19 15.97 13.15
CA VAL A 216 10.23 14.95 13.28
C VAL A 216 11.55 15.46 12.70
N VAL A 217 11.54 16.00 11.48
CA VAL A 217 12.74 16.56 10.82
C VAL A 217 13.36 17.70 11.65
N ASP A 218 12.53 18.60 12.18
CA ASP A 218 13.00 19.70 13.01
C ASP A 218 13.68 19.18 14.30
N SER A 219 13.12 18.12 14.91
CA SER A 219 13.71 17.50 16.10
C SER A 219 15.06 16.82 15.81
N GLU A 220 15.18 16.11 14.69
CA GLU A 220 16.43 15.47 14.26
C GLU A 220 17.54 16.51 13.99
N THR A 221 17.19 17.63 13.38
CA THR A 221 18.14 18.71 13.09
C THR A 221 18.66 19.37 14.38
N GLN A 222 17.81 19.53 15.41
CA GLN A 222 18.20 20.05 16.70
C GLN A 222 19.18 19.12 17.45
N VAL A 223 18.96 17.80 17.38
CA VAL A 223 19.84 16.80 18.03
C VAL A 223 21.23 16.81 17.40
N GLN A 224 21.34 16.96 16.08
CA GLN A 224 22.62 17.04 15.38
C GLN A 224 23.39 18.34 15.67
N GLY A 225 22.69 19.44 15.98
CA GLY A 225 23.29 20.72 16.33
C GLY A 225 23.98 20.76 17.71
N TYR A 226 23.72 19.82 18.60
CA TYR A 226 24.36 19.71 19.92
C TYR A 226 25.58 18.77 19.95
N GLY A 227 25.96 18.19 18.84
CA GLY A 227 27.06 17.20 18.73
C GLY A 227 28.45 17.76 18.41
N CYS A 228 28.64 19.08 18.33
CA CYS A 228 29.93 19.72 18.11
C CYS A 228 30.26 20.72 19.23
N CYS A 229 30.81 20.21 20.33
CA CYS A 229 31.64 20.97 21.29
C CYS A 229 32.79 20.09 21.73
#